data_28e2e45523f00b2efeeb964347379d22
#
_entry.id   28e2e45523f00b2efeeb964347379d22
#
_cell.length_a   1.000
_cell.length_b   1.000
_cell.length_c   1.000
_cell.angle_alpha   90.00
_cell.angle_beta   90.00
_cell.angle_gamma   90.00
#
_symmetry.space_group_name_H-M   'P 1'
#
loop_
_entity.id
_entity.type
_entity.pdbx_description
1 polymer ?
#
loop_
_entity_poly.entity_id
_entity_poly.type
_entity_poly.pdbx_seq_one_letter_code
_entity_poly.pdbx_strand_id
1 'polypeptide(L)'
;MRTALLAVAFAASTASAAASEPRPSQLTCDVTKIGARELAECLRANADRAEQDLAAAIDAALKNIDAHPGVLASQKARWKRSLNDAQAQWIGWRDAECQDVAPFEAGMSAKGGDPRLACIIDYDARRAADIKARYP
;
A
#
# COMPACT_ATOMS: atom_id res chain seq x y z
N MET A 1 0.46 -34.61 58.24
CA MET A 1 -0.14 -33.66 57.26
C MET A 1 1.00 -32.93 56.55
N ARG A 2 1.28 -33.24 55.29
CA ARG A 2 2.33 -32.60 54.48
C ARG A 2 1.64 -31.65 53.47
N THR A 3 1.81 -30.36 53.67
CA THR A 3 1.28 -29.30 52.81
C THR A 3 2.26 -29.08 51.65
N ALA A 4 1.87 -29.42 50.43
CA ALA A 4 2.64 -29.14 49.22
C ALA A 4 2.29 -27.70 48.73
N LEU A 5 3.27 -26.81 48.66
CA LEU A 5 3.18 -25.50 48.04
C LEU A 5 3.45 -25.64 46.56
N LEU A 6 2.42 -25.40 45.75
CA LEU A 6 2.52 -25.26 44.28
C LEU A 6 3.02 -23.85 43.96
N ALA A 7 4.21 -23.74 43.43
CA ALA A 7 4.74 -22.48 42.88
C ALA A 7 4.23 -22.33 41.47
N VAL A 8 3.39 -21.31 41.23
CA VAL A 8 2.96 -20.89 39.90
C VAL A 8 4.02 -19.98 39.31
N ALA A 9 4.73 -20.45 38.28
CA ALA A 9 5.68 -19.64 37.52
C ALA A 9 4.89 -18.80 36.46
N PHE A 10 4.91 -17.48 36.66
CA PHE A 10 4.44 -16.54 35.66
C PHE A 10 5.49 -16.38 34.58
N ALA A 11 5.21 -16.88 33.35
CA ALA A 11 6.01 -16.61 32.19
C ALA A 11 5.67 -15.19 31.66
N ALA A 12 6.62 -14.27 31.80
CA ALA A 12 6.51 -12.94 31.22
C ALA A 12 6.70 -13.03 29.70
N SER A 13 5.60 -12.92 28.95
CA SER A 13 5.65 -12.79 27.49
C SER A 13 6.19 -11.41 27.12
N THR A 14 7.43 -11.33 26.63
CA THR A 14 8.00 -10.12 26.05
C THR A 14 7.33 -9.90 24.67
N ALA A 15 6.39 -8.96 24.60
CA ALA A 15 5.87 -8.48 23.33
C ALA A 15 7.00 -7.72 22.60
N SER A 16 7.60 -8.35 21.58
CA SER A 16 8.47 -7.65 20.64
C SER A 16 7.64 -6.62 19.90
N ALA A 17 7.90 -5.34 20.12
CA ALA A 17 7.38 -4.26 19.27
C ALA A 17 7.99 -4.45 17.88
N ALA A 18 7.20 -4.98 16.94
CA ALA A 18 7.57 -5.02 15.54
C ALA A 18 7.75 -3.58 15.06
N ALA A 19 8.99 -3.19 14.73
CA ALA A 19 9.23 -1.92 14.05
C ALA A 19 8.42 -1.94 12.75
N SER A 20 7.53 -0.97 12.58
CA SER A 20 6.76 -0.85 11.34
C SER A 20 7.73 -0.62 10.19
N GLU A 21 7.60 -1.42 9.12
CA GLU A 21 8.39 -1.21 7.91
C GLU A 21 8.21 0.22 7.37
N PRO A 22 9.30 0.86 6.91
CA PRO A 22 9.21 2.20 6.36
C PRO A 22 8.29 2.22 5.14
N ARG A 23 7.43 3.23 5.08
CA ARG A 23 6.46 3.38 4.00
C ARG A 23 7.16 3.77 2.68
N PRO A 24 6.64 3.37 1.51
CA PRO A 24 7.19 3.73 0.20
C PRO A 24 7.46 5.23 0.05
N SER A 25 6.53 6.10 0.48
CA SER A 25 6.69 7.55 0.46
C SER A 25 7.90 8.05 1.28
N GLN A 26 8.18 7.42 2.42
CA GLN A 26 9.32 7.76 3.28
C GLN A 26 10.66 7.29 2.70
N LEU A 27 10.64 6.19 1.96
CA LEU A 27 11.85 5.67 1.30
C LEU A 27 12.26 6.53 0.11
N THR A 28 11.30 7.07 -0.63
CA THR A 28 11.55 7.88 -1.83
C THR A 28 11.75 9.36 -1.52
N CYS A 29 11.00 9.92 -0.55
CA CYS A 29 11.02 11.32 -0.16
C CYS A 29 11.37 11.44 1.33
N ASP A 30 12.65 11.28 1.65
CA ASP A 30 13.14 11.27 3.03
C ASP A 30 13.20 12.70 3.60
N VAL A 31 12.24 13.01 4.46
CA VAL A 31 12.11 14.34 5.11
C VAL A 31 13.32 14.74 5.95
N THR A 32 14.17 13.79 6.32
CA THR A 32 15.40 14.07 7.10
C THR A 32 16.56 14.55 6.23
N LYS A 33 16.46 14.39 4.92
CA LYS A 33 17.52 14.67 3.94
C LYS A 33 17.26 15.87 3.04
N ILE A 34 15.99 16.27 2.88
CA ILE A 34 15.58 17.29 1.92
C ILE A 34 14.75 18.39 2.59
N GLY A 35 14.80 19.60 2.04
CA GLY A 35 14.03 20.75 2.53
C GLY A 35 12.54 20.67 2.17
N ALA A 36 11.70 21.51 2.81
CA ALA A 36 10.26 21.48 2.65
C ALA A 36 9.79 21.69 1.19
N ARG A 37 10.44 22.56 0.43
CA ARG A 37 10.12 22.80 -0.99
C ARG A 37 10.46 21.58 -1.84
N GLU A 38 11.64 21.04 -1.66
CA GLU A 38 12.14 19.87 -2.37
C GLU A 38 11.29 18.63 -2.02
N LEU A 39 10.86 18.50 -0.74
CA LEU A 39 9.93 17.47 -0.31
C LEU A 39 8.60 17.54 -1.05
N ALA A 40 8.03 18.74 -1.21
CA ALA A 40 6.78 18.92 -1.93
C ALA A 40 6.89 18.57 -3.42
N GLU A 41 8.02 18.87 -4.05
CA GLU A 41 8.32 18.49 -5.44
C GLU A 41 8.53 16.97 -5.55
N CYS A 42 9.29 16.37 -4.63
CA CYS A 42 9.50 14.92 -4.55
C CYS A 42 8.20 14.16 -4.43
N LEU A 43 7.32 14.54 -3.49
CA LEU A 43 6.05 13.85 -3.28
C LEU A 43 5.15 13.93 -4.53
N ARG A 44 5.04 15.08 -5.20
CA ARG A 44 4.27 15.19 -6.45
C ARG A 44 4.80 14.25 -7.53
N ALA A 45 6.09 14.33 -7.82
CA ALA A 45 6.71 13.50 -8.86
C ALA A 45 6.60 12.00 -8.56
N ASN A 46 6.69 11.60 -7.28
CA ASN A 46 6.56 10.19 -6.91
C ASN A 46 5.11 9.71 -6.84
N ALA A 47 4.12 10.57 -6.55
CA ALA A 47 2.72 10.24 -6.67
C ALA A 47 2.35 9.95 -8.14
N ASP A 48 2.72 10.84 -9.06
CA ASP A 48 2.51 10.62 -10.51
C ASP A 48 3.17 9.32 -10.99
N ARG A 49 4.38 9.03 -10.51
CA ARG A 49 5.09 7.79 -10.85
C ARG A 49 4.38 6.55 -10.27
N ALA A 50 3.94 6.60 -9.02
CA ALA A 50 3.25 5.48 -8.39
C ALA A 50 1.94 5.13 -9.11
N GLU A 51 1.18 6.13 -9.56
CA GLU A 51 -0.01 5.94 -10.40
C GLU A 51 0.33 5.29 -11.75
N GLN A 52 1.40 5.74 -12.40
CA GLN A 52 1.88 5.14 -13.67
C GLN A 52 2.33 3.69 -13.47
N ASP A 53 3.06 3.40 -12.39
CA ASP A 53 3.54 2.05 -12.06
C ASP A 53 2.37 1.09 -11.75
N LEU A 54 1.33 1.59 -11.08
CA LEU A 54 0.10 0.84 -10.85
C LEU A 54 -0.66 0.57 -12.16
N ALA A 55 -0.81 1.58 -13.02
CA ALA A 55 -1.44 1.41 -14.34
C ALA A 55 -0.69 0.36 -15.18
N ALA A 56 0.65 0.42 -15.20
CA ALA A 56 1.47 -0.55 -15.90
C ALA A 56 1.33 -1.98 -15.33
N ALA A 57 1.16 -2.11 -14.00
CA ALA A 57 0.91 -3.41 -13.37
C ALA A 57 -0.45 -4.00 -13.77
N ILE A 58 -1.50 -3.17 -13.86
CA ILE A 58 -2.81 -3.60 -14.35
C ILE A 58 -2.74 -4.02 -15.83
N ASP A 59 -2.08 -3.24 -16.68
CA ASP A 59 -1.90 -3.57 -18.09
C ASP A 59 -1.16 -4.91 -18.28
N ALA A 60 -0.13 -5.15 -17.48
CA ALA A 60 0.58 -6.43 -17.47
C ALA A 60 -0.32 -7.59 -17.05
N ALA A 61 -1.15 -7.39 -16.02
CA ALA A 61 -2.12 -8.37 -15.56
C ALA A 61 -3.17 -8.71 -16.64
N LEU A 62 -3.67 -7.72 -17.37
CA LEU A 62 -4.61 -7.93 -18.47
C LEU A 62 -3.98 -8.76 -19.61
N LYS A 63 -2.70 -8.50 -19.93
CA LYS A 63 -1.94 -9.30 -20.91
C LYS A 63 -1.71 -10.73 -20.42
N ASN A 64 -1.41 -10.91 -19.13
CA ASN A 64 -1.26 -12.23 -18.51
C ASN A 64 -2.56 -13.04 -18.61
N ILE A 65 -3.72 -12.41 -18.34
CA ILE A 65 -5.03 -13.05 -18.51
C ILE A 65 -5.26 -13.47 -19.96
N ASP A 66 -4.91 -12.62 -20.94
CA ASP A 66 -5.04 -12.98 -22.37
C ASP A 66 -4.16 -14.16 -22.76
N ALA A 67 -2.96 -14.23 -22.21
CA ALA A 67 -2.02 -15.32 -22.46
C ALA A 67 -2.33 -16.61 -21.69
N HIS A 68 -3.26 -16.58 -20.69
CA HIS A 68 -3.51 -17.71 -19.80
C HIS A 68 -3.98 -18.96 -20.56
N PRO A 69 -3.27 -20.11 -20.47
CA PRO A 69 -3.64 -21.30 -21.19
C PRO A 69 -4.91 -21.96 -20.63
N GLY A 70 -5.67 -22.64 -21.47
CA GLY A 70 -6.81 -23.45 -21.04
C GLY A 70 -8.08 -22.68 -20.66
N VAL A 71 -8.08 -21.35 -20.77
CA VAL A 71 -9.24 -20.49 -20.47
C VAL A 71 -9.89 -20.01 -21.76
N LEU A 72 -11.21 -20.14 -21.88
CA LEU A 72 -11.98 -19.71 -23.06
C LEU A 72 -11.93 -18.18 -23.22
N ALA A 73 -12.00 -17.70 -24.46
CA ALA A 73 -11.97 -16.27 -24.78
C ALA A 73 -13.08 -15.47 -24.03
N SER A 74 -14.30 -16.02 -23.92
CA SER A 74 -15.40 -15.40 -23.18
C SER A 74 -15.13 -15.29 -21.67
N GLN A 75 -14.47 -16.28 -21.09
CA GLN A 75 -14.07 -16.27 -19.68
C GLN A 75 -12.94 -15.26 -19.44
N LYS A 76 -11.94 -15.18 -20.33
CA LYS A 76 -10.89 -14.14 -20.28
C LYS A 76 -11.49 -12.74 -20.35
N ALA A 77 -12.41 -12.51 -21.27
CA ALA A 77 -13.11 -11.22 -21.40
C ALA A 77 -13.87 -10.84 -20.12
N ARG A 78 -14.55 -11.81 -19.48
CA ARG A 78 -15.22 -11.59 -18.21
C ARG A 78 -14.22 -11.30 -17.09
N TRP A 79 -13.13 -12.07 -16.99
CA TRP A 79 -12.08 -11.87 -15.99
C TRP A 79 -11.47 -10.48 -16.08
N LYS A 80 -11.09 -10.03 -17.30
CA LYS A 80 -10.56 -8.68 -17.51
C LYS A 80 -11.55 -7.59 -17.09
N ARG A 81 -12.83 -7.72 -17.43
CA ARG A 81 -13.85 -6.75 -16.96
C ARG A 81 -13.92 -6.72 -15.44
N SER A 82 -13.99 -7.88 -14.78
CA SER A 82 -14.04 -7.95 -13.32
C SER A 82 -12.80 -7.35 -12.65
N LEU A 83 -11.59 -7.52 -13.24
CA LEU A 83 -10.38 -6.89 -12.74
C LEU A 83 -10.44 -5.36 -12.87
N ASN A 84 -10.87 -4.85 -14.03
CA ASN A 84 -11.02 -3.41 -14.26
C ASN A 84 -12.07 -2.78 -13.33
N ASP A 85 -13.22 -3.43 -13.15
CA ASP A 85 -14.27 -2.97 -12.25
C ASP A 85 -13.79 -2.93 -10.79
N ALA A 86 -13.09 -3.97 -10.35
CA ALA A 86 -12.50 -4.01 -9.02
C ALA A 86 -11.42 -2.94 -8.83
N GLN A 87 -10.61 -2.67 -9.87
CA GLN A 87 -9.60 -1.62 -9.83
C GLN A 87 -10.23 -0.23 -9.77
N ALA A 88 -11.30 0.03 -10.52
CA ALA A 88 -12.02 1.31 -10.47
C ALA A 88 -12.61 1.58 -9.07
N GLN A 89 -13.21 0.58 -8.43
CA GLN A 89 -13.74 0.70 -7.07
C GLN A 89 -12.60 0.94 -6.06
N TRP A 90 -11.46 0.25 -6.23
CA TRP A 90 -10.30 0.44 -5.37
C TRP A 90 -9.73 1.86 -5.48
N ILE A 91 -9.63 2.43 -6.68
CA ILE A 91 -9.19 3.82 -6.90
C ILE A 91 -10.14 4.78 -6.16
N GLY A 92 -11.45 4.60 -6.28
CA GLY A 92 -12.42 5.45 -5.58
C GLY A 92 -12.27 5.39 -4.06
N TRP A 93 -12.03 4.20 -3.51
CA TRP A 93 -11.74 4.04 -2.09
C TRP A 93 -10.40 4.70 -1.70
N ARG A 94 -9.31 4.46 -2.45
CA ARG A 94 -8.01 5.10 -2.22
C ARG A 94 -8.12 6.62 -2.20
N ASP A 95 -8.86 7.19 -3.16
CA ASP A 95 -9.01 8.64 -3.26
C ASP A 95 -9.74 9.21 -2.04
N ALA A 96 -10.80 8.56 -1.57
CA ALA A 96 -11.49 8.95 -0.34
C ALA A 96 -10.57 8.87 0.88
N GLU A 97 -9.82 7.77 1.05
CA GLU A 97 -8.83 7.62 2.13
C GLU A 97 -7.77 8.71 2.08
N CYS A 98 -7.16 8.94 0.90
CA CYS A 98 -6.04 9.86 0.78
C CYS A 98 -6.46 11.33 0.81
N GLN A 99 -7.60 11.71 0.25
CA GLN A 99 -8.04 13.10 0.22
C GLN A 99 -8.74 13.52 1.51
N ASP A 100 -9.52 12.64 2.10
CA ASP A 100 -10.41 12.98 3.19
C ASP A 100 -9.92 12.50 4.58
N VAL A 101 -9.31 11.30 4.66
CA VAL A 101 -8.89 10.70 5.94
C VAL A 101 -7.44 11.02 6.30
N ALA A 102 -6.51 10.78 5.39
CA ALA A 102 -5.08 10.93 5.65
C ALA A 102 -4.66 12.31 6.20
N PRO A 103 -5.25 13.46 5.78
CA PRO A 103 -4.95 14.76 6.37
C PRO A 103 -5.28 14.87 7.86
N PHE A 104 -6.37 14.24 8.30
CA PHE A 104 -6.75 14.25 9.73
C PHE A 104 -5.84 13.35 10.56
N GLU A 105 -5.47 12.18 10.04
CA GLU A 105 -4.56 11.25 10.70
C GLU A 105 -3.14 11.82 10.84
N ALA A 106 -2.67 12.53 9.83
CA ALA A 106 -1.37 13.21 9.87
C ALA A 106 -1.33 14.39 10.85
N GLY A 107 -2.48 15.01 11.13
CA GLY A 107 -2.64 16.16 12.01
C GLY A 107 -2.10 17.45 11.40
N MET A 108 -2.39 18.57 12.07
CA MET A 108 -2.05 19.93 11.62
C MET A 108 -0.54 20.23 11.55
N SER A 109 0.29 19.39 12.13
CA SER A 109 1.76 19.55 12.22
C SER A 109 2.51 18.56 11.32
N ALA A 110 1.93 18.09 10.23
CA ALA A 110 2.52 17.09 9.36
C ALA A 110 3.89 17.56 8.82
N LYS A 111 4.96 17.18 9.53
CA LYS A 111 6.35 17.47 9.11
C LYS A 111 6.77 16.66 7.87
N GLY A 112 5.98 15.65 7.50
CA GLY A 112 6.22 14.76 6.37
C GLY A 112 5.74 15.27 5.00
N GLY A 113 5.43 16.58 4.86
CA GLY A 113 4.90 17.15 3.63
C GLY A 113 3.38 16.90 3.46
N ASP A 114 2.90 16.90 2.21
CA ASP A 114 1.47 16.68 1.93
C ASP A 114 1.07 15.22 2.22
N PRO A 115 0.22 14.98 3.23
CA PRO A 115 -0.18 13.63 3.62
C PRO A 115 -1.01 12.92 2.54
N ARG A 116 -1.71 13.67 1.67
CA ARG A 116 -2.49 13.11 0.57
C ARG A 116 -1.59 12.44 -0.46
N LEU A 117 -0.51 13.14 -0.85
CA LEU A 117 0.47 12.60 -1.81
C LEU A 117 1.23 11.41 -1.23
N ALA A 118 1.65 11.49 0.03
CA ALA A 118 2.30 10.37 0.71
C ALA A 118 1.38 9.14 0.76
N CYS A 119 0.11 9.32 1.06
CA CYS A 119 -0.90 8.28 1.07
C CYS A 119 -1.08 7.62 -0.32
N ILE A 120 -1.19 8.41 -1.40
CA ILE A 120 -1.28 7.90 -2.78
C ILE A 120 -0.06 7.05 -3.12
N ILE A 121 1.16 7.54 -2.85
CA ILE A 121 2.39 6.79 -3.09
C ILE A 121 2.35 5.44 -2.37
N ASP A 122 1.97 5.44 -1.08
CA ASP A 122 1.99 4.25 -0.24
C ASP A 122 0.96 3.21 -0.70
N TYR A 123 -0.25 3.63 -1.05
CA TYR A 123 -1.30 2.72 -1.51
C TYR A 123 -1.04 2.19 -2.92
N ASP A 124 -0.64 3.05 -3.85
CA ASP A 124 -0.38 2.64 -5.25
C ASP A 124 0.80 1.69 -5.34
N ALA A 125 1.88 1.95 -4.61
CA ALA A 125 3.03 1.04 -4.58
C ALA A 125 2.65 -0.35 -4.05
N ARG A 126 1.87 -0.41 -2.96
CA ARG A 126 1.39 -1.69 -2.40
C ARG A 126 0.44 -2.40 -3.37
N ARG A 127 -0.47 -1.66 -3.99
CA ARG A 127 -1.42 -2.22 -4.95
C ARG A 127 -0.72 -2.76 -6.19
N ALA A 128 0.24 -2.02 -6.72
CA ALA A 128 1.06 -2.48 -7.85
C ALA A 128 1.83 -3.77 -7.52
N ALA A 129 2.42 -3.85 -6.33
CA ALA A 129 3.11 -5.06 -5.86
C ALA A 129 2.15 -6.25 -5.74
N ASP A 130 0.95 -6.05 -5.15
CA ASP A 130 -0.09 -7.07 -5.03
C ASP A 130 -0.56 -7.58 -6.40
N ILE A 131 -0.82 -6.70 -7.36
CA ILE A 131 -1.19 -7.07 -8.72
C ILE A 131 -0.09 -7.88 -9.40
N LYS A 132 1.17 -7.42 -9.33
CA LYS A 132 2.32 -8.14 -9.91
C LYS A 132 2.49 -9.53 -9.30
N ALA A 133 2.29 -9.68 -7.99
CA ALA A 133 2.39 -10.98 -7.32
C ALA A 133 1.30 -11.96 -7.75
N ARG A 134 0.08 -11.47 -8.07
CA ARG A 134 -1.05 -12.30 -8.53
C ARG A 134 -0.99 -12.65 -10.01
N TYR A 135 -0.33 -11.84 -10.81
CA TYR A 135 -0.21 -11.99 -12.27
C TYR A 135 1.26 -11.91 -12.70
N PRO A 136 2.07 -12.95 -12.35
CA PRO A 136 3.51 -12.98 -12.61
C PRO A 136 3.86 -13.09 -14.11
#